data_501a868159d762f6b592aa1a71f0f8e9
#
_entry.id   501a868159d762f6b592aa1a71f0f8e9
#
_cell.length_a   1.000
_cell.length_b   1.000
_cell.length_c   1.000
_cell.angle_alpha   90.00
_cell.angle_beta   90.00
_cell.angle_gamma   90.00
#
_symmetry.space_group_name_H-M   'P 1'
#
loop_
_entity.id
_entity.type
_entity.pdbx_description
1 polymer ?
#
loop_
_entity_poly.entity_id
_entity_poly.type
_entity_poly.pdbx_seq_one_letter_code
_entity_poly.pdbx_strand_id
1 'polypeptide(L)'
;YFISLILGIIASFVIIIIFYKIDIVFLVFGYIIHTLAIGQLLGKKLFSKYSKYTLIQKFLTVGLGLLAFVFFGTEGIITALSITYIFFIIIIFKQFKETKIDFSLLKNRTKFILNNYVVEVLTKLNSHLNKFFIVPLLGFGILGNFSLALQVVNIGLIFTMIVFKYTIPYDSQG
;
A
#
# COMPACT_ATOMS: atom_id res chain seq x y z
N TYR A 1 8.64 5.25 10.49
CA TYR A 1 9.48 5.01 9.31
C TYR A 1 10.46 3.86 9.53
N PHE A 2 11.37 3.95 10.51
CA PHE A 2 12.42 2.95 10.74
C PHE A 2 11.88 1.57 11.04
N ILE A 3 10.87 1.45 11.90
CA ILE A 3 10.25 0.17 12.23
C ILE A 3 9.56 -0.45 11.03
N SER A 4 8.83 0.35 10.24
CA SER A 4 8.19 -0.15 9.02
C SER A 4 9.21 -0.67 8.00
N LEU A 5 10.39 -0.04 7.91
CA LEU A 5 11.47 -0.53 7.06
C LEU A 5 12.09 -1.82 7.60
N ILE A 6 12.34 -1.92 8.92
CA ILE A 6 12.87 -3.15 9.54
C ILE A 6 11.88 -4.30 9.34
N LEU A 7 10.60 -4.09 9.63
CA LEU A 7 9.56 -5.11 9.40
C LEU A 7 9.45 -5.46 7.92
N GLY A 8 9.61 -4.49 7.02
CA GLY A 8 9.67 -4.73 5.58
C GLY A 8 10.84 -5.60 5.14
N ILE A 9 12.02 -5.40 5.73
CA ILE A 9 13.20 -6.24 5.48
C ILE A 9 12.94 -7.67 5.95
N ILE A 10 12.41 -7.84 7.16
CA ILE A 10 12.07 -9.17 7.70
C ILE A 10 11.03 -9.87 6.82
N ALA A 11 9.95 -9.17 6.47
CA ALA A 11 8.91 -9.71 5.59
C ALA A 11 9.47 -10.09 4.21
N SER A 12 10.37 -9.28 3.65
CA SER A 12 11.02 -9.56 2.37
C SER A 12 11.88 -10.81 2.43
N PHE A 13 12.59 -11.02 3.54
CA PHE A 13 13.40 -12.23 3.74
C PHE A 13 12.53 -13.50 3.78
N VAL A 14 11.39 -13.42 4.49
CA VAL A 14 10.40 -14.51 4.53
C VAL A 14 9.83 -14.79 3.13
N ILE A 15 9.51 -13.76 2.37
CA ILE A 15 8.97 -13.89 1.01
C ILE A 15 9.99 -14.53 0.06
N ILE A 16 11.28 -14.17 0.14
CA ILE A 16 12.33 -14.82 -0.66
C ILE A 16 12.38 -16.32 -0.38
N ILE A 17 12.32 -16.69 0.90
CA ILE A 17 12.39 -18.11 1.30
C ILE A 17 11.18 -18.91 0.79
N ILE A 18 9.98 -18.31 0.80
CA ILE A 18 8.74 -19.00 0.42
C ILE A 18 8.54 -19.04 -1.09
N PHE A 19 8.78 -17.94 -1.78
CA PHE A 19 8.40 -17.80 -3.19
C PHE A 19 9.56 -17.86 -4.18
N TYR A 20 10.80 -17.73 -3.72
CA TYR A 20 12.02 -17.68 -4.55
C TYR A 20 11.98 -16.65 -5.68
N LYS A 21 11.17 -15.56 -5.52
CA LYS A 21 10.96 -14.49 -6.49
C LYS A 21 11.41 -13.15 -5.94
N ILE A 22 12.44 -12.57 -6.55
CA ILE A 22 13.03 -11.29 -6.14
C ILE A 22 12.11 -10.10 -6.49
N ASP A 23 11.37 -10.19 -7.56
CA ASP A 23 10.42 -9.16 -8.02
C ASP A 23 9.33 -8.86 -6.97
N ILE A 24 8.86 -9.87 -6.25
CA ILE A 24 7.90 -9.71 -5.15
C ILE A 24 8.53 -8.91 -4.00
N VAL A 25 9.80 -9.08 -3.74
CA VAL A 25 10.53 -8.31 -2.71
C VAL A 25 10.55 -6.83 -3.05
N PHE A 26 10.89 -6.48 -4.30
CA PHE A 26 10.86 -5.11 -4.76
C PHE A 26 9.45 -4.51 -4.68
N LEU A 27 8.41 -5.31 -4.94
CA LEU A 27 7.03 -4.88 -4.78
C LEU A 27 6.71 -4.54 -3.33
N VAL A 28 7.12 -5.37 -2.37
CA VAL A 28 6.88 -5.13 -0.94
C VAL A 28 7.60 -3.86 -0.47
N PHE A 29 8.87 -3.70 -0.84
CA PHE A 29 9.61 -2.47 -0.52
C PHE A 29 8.98 -1.24 -1.15
N GLY A 30 8.63 -1.30 -2.43
CA GLY A 30 7.95 -0.23 -3.12
C GLY A 30 6.64 0.15 -2.44
N TYR A 31 5.83 -0.83 -2.05
CA TYR A 31 4.58 -0.61 -1.35
C TYR A 31 4.76 0.05 0.03
N ILE A 32 5.78 -0.33 0.79
CA ILE A 32 6.12 0.30 2.08
C ILE A 32 6.49 1.76 1.84
N ILE A 33 7.38 2.04 0.88
CA ILE A 33 7.81 3.39 0.52
C ILE A 33 6.59 4.24 0.13
N HIS A 34 5.73 3.71 -0.74
CA HIS A 34 4.51 4.38 -1.17
C HIS A 34 3.59 4.72 0.00
N THR A 35 3.32 3.74 0.88
CA THR A 35 2.43 3.95 2.04
C THR A 35 2.99 5.00 3.01
N LEU A 36 4.30 4.97 3.27
CA LEU A 36 4.97 5.97 4.10
C LEU A 36 4.89 7.37 3.47
N ALA A 37 5.11 7.49 2.17
CA ALA A 37 5.02 8.76 1.45
C ALA A 37 3.61 9.35 1.50
N ILE A 38 2.59 8.53 1.27
CA ILE A 38 1.18 8.95 1.37
C ILE A 38 0.83 9.36 2.79
N GLY A 39 1.17 8.56 3.79
CA GLY A 39 0.93 8.88 5.20
C GLY A 39 1.53 10.23 5.59
N GLN A 40 2.71 10.55 5.07
CA GLN A 40 3.37 11.80 5.27
C GLN A 40 2.69 13.00 4.60
N LEU A 41 2.31 12.87 3.34
CA LEU A 41 1.63 13.94 2.62
C LEU A 41 0.29 14.28 3.29
N LEU A 42 -0.45 13.26 3.73
CA LEU A 42 -1.71 13.42 4.46
C LEU A 42 -1.48 14.01 5.86
N GLY A 43 -0.50 13.51 6.61
CA GLY A 43 -0.17 14.03 7.95
C GLY A 43 0.28 15.49 7.95
N LYS A 44 0.90 15.95 6.85
CA LYS A 44 1.26 17.37 6.64
C LYS A 44 0.14 18.17 5.97
N LYS A 45 -1.04 17.60 5.77
CA LYS A 45 -2.19 18.23 5.08
C LYS A 45 -1.87 18.74 3.66
N LEU A 46 -0.90 18.13 2.99
CA LEU A 46 -0.49 18.49 1.63
C LEU A 46 -1.39 17.78 0.58
N PHE A 47 -2.70 17.99 0.68
CA PHE A 47 -3.70 17.28 -0.11
C PHE A 47 -3.51 17.45 -1.63
N SER A 48 -3.17 18.65 -2.09
CA SER A 48 -2.90 18.89 -3.51
C SER A 48 -1.71 18.06 -4.03
N LYS A 49 -0.62 17.99 -3.26
CA LYS A 49 0.53 17.14 -3.60
C LYS A 49 0.15 15.66 -3.57
N TYR A 50 -0.57 15.23 -2.53
CA TYR A 50 -1.09 13.86 -2.41
C TYR A 50 -1.91 13.47 -3.64
N SER A 51 -2.87 14.30 -4.04
CA SER A 51 -3.74 14.04 -5.20
C SER A 51 -2.91 13.93 -6.49
N LYS A 52 -2.01 14.90 -6.75
CA LYS A 52 -1.15 14.92 -7.93
C LYS A 52 -0.26 13.66 -7.99
N TYR A 53 0.43 13.31 -6.91
CA TYR A 53 1.30 12.14 -6.89
C TYR A 53 0.54 10.83 -7.06
N THR A 54 -0.62 10.70 -6.39
CA THR A 54 -1.46 9.51 -6.52
C THR A 54 -1.97 9.35 -7.96
N LEU A 55 -2.35 10.45 -8.60
CA LEU A 55 -2.83 10.43 -9.97
C LEU A 55 -1.71 10.01 -10.95
N ILE A 56 -0.53 10.61 -10.81
CA ILE A 56 0.64 10.24 -11.61
C ILE A 56 0.97 8.75 -11.41
N GLN A 57 0.98 8.27 -10.17
CA GLN A 57 1.26 6.87 -9.86
C GLN A 57 0.25 5.94 -10.54
N LYS A 58 -1.05 6.28 -10.52
CA LYS A 58 -2.09 5.47 -11.18
C LYS A 58 -1.90 5.41 -12.69
N PHE A 59 -1.59 6.54 -13.32
CA PHE A 59 -1.27 6.56 -14.76
C PHE A 59 -0.02 5.75 -15.08
N LEU A 60 1.04 5.89 -14.29
CA LEU A 60 2.25 5.08 -14.47
C LEU A 60 1.97 3.60 -14.27
N THR A 61 1.16 3.23 -13.27
CA THR A 61 0.78 1.82 -13.02
C THR A 61 0.07 1.21 -14.22
N VAL A 62 -0.91 1.92 -14.79
CA VAL A 62 -1.65 1.44 -15.95
C VAL A 62 -0.74 1.40 -17.18
N GLY A 63 -0.02 2.48 -17.46
CA GLY A 63 0.84 2.58 -18.64
C GLY A 63 1.98 1.55 -18.63
N LEU A 64 2.77 1.54 -17.55
CA LEU A 64 3.88 0.58 -17.42
C LEU A 64 3.38 -0.85 -17.25
N GLY A 65 2.25 -1.06 -16.58
CA GLY A 65 1.65 -2.37 -16.42
C GLY A 65 1.22 -2.98 -17.76
N LEU A 66 0.57 -2.20 -18.63
CA LEU A 66 0.19 -2.64 -19.97
C LEU A 66 1.41 -2.92 -20.85
N LEU A 67 2.40 -2.00 -20.86
CA LEU A 67 3.64 -2.21 -21.61
C LEU A 67 4.37 -3.46 -21.14
N ALA A 68 4.55 -3.61 -19.83
CA ALA A 68 5.24 -4.76 -19.27
C ALA A 68 4.48 -6.07 -19.53
N PHE A 69 3.15 -6.05 -19.53
CA PHE A 69 2.35 -7.21 -19.87
C PHE A 69 2.58 -7.65 -21.32
N VAL A 70 2.63 -6.70 -22.27
CA VAL A 70 2.85 -7.00 -23.69
C VAL A 70 4.24 -7.61 -23.93
N PHE A 71 5.28 -7.13 -23.23
CA PHE A 71 6.66 -7.57 -23.47
C PHE A 71 7.06 -8.79 -22.61
N PHE A 72 6.56 -8.89 -21.38
CA PHE A 72 7.02 -9.86 -20.38
C PHE A 72 5.89 -10.72 -19.79
N GLY A 73 4.65 -10.56 -20.28
CA GLY A 73 3.51 -11.29 -19.74
C GLY A 73 3.15 -10.90 -18.30
N THR A 74 2.57 -11.85 -17.57
CA THR A 74 2.09 -11.62 -16.19
C THR A 74 3.20 -11.26 -15.19
N GLU A 75 4.41 -11.75 -15.38
CA GLU A 75 5.56 -11.45 -14.52
C GLU A 75 6.01 -9.98 -14.67
N GLY A 76 5.88 -9.42 -15.87
CA GLY A 76 6.15 -8.01 -16.12
C GLY A 76 5.25 -7.08 -15.33
N ILE A 77 4.01 -7.46 -15.04
CA ILE A 77 3.08 -6.64 -14.26
C ILE A 77 3.63 -6.39 -12.85
N ILE A 78 4.17 -7.42 -12.19
CA ILE A 78 4.72 -7.31 -10.82
C ILE A 78 5.90 -6.35 -10.81
N THR A 79 6.80 -6.47 -11.80
CA THR A 79 7.96 -5.59 -11.94
C THR A 79 7.53 -4.13 -12.20
N ALA A 80 6.56 -3.91 -13.09
CA ALA A 80 6.00 -2.58 -13.37
C ALA A 80 5.39 -1.94 -12.12
N LEU A 81 4.62 -2.70 -11.34
CA LEU A 81 4.06 -2.24 -10.06
C LEU A 81 5.16 -1.84 -9.08
N SER A 82 6.22 -2.65 -8.97
CA SER A 82 7.36 -2.36 -8.10
C SER A 82 8.00 -1.01 -8.45
N ILE A 83 8.26 -0.77 -9.73
CA ILE A 83 8.86 0.47 -10.23
C ILE A 83 7.96 1.66 -9.91
N THR A 84 6.64 1.55 -10.14
CA THR A 84 5.71 2.66 -9.89
C THR A 84 5.60 3.03 -8.41
N TYR A 85 5.75 2.07 -7.50
CA TYR A 85 5.75 2.33 -6.06
C TYR A 85 7.08 2.91 -5.58
N ILE A 86 8.22 2.44 -6.11
CA ILE A 86 9.55 2.94 -5.76
C ILE A 86 9.73 4.41 -6.17
N PHE A 87 9.00 4.87 -7.19
CA PHE A 87 9.02 6.28 -7.60
C PHE A 87 8.77 7.25 -6.44
N PHE A 88 8.02 6.84 -5.42
CA PHE A 88 7.75 7.63 -4.22
C PHE A 88 8.96 7.79 -3.28
N ILE A 89 10.07 7.10 -3.52
CA ILE A 89 11.28 7.22 -2.71
C ILE A 89 11.80 8.67 -2.68
N ILE A 90 11.58 9.42 -3.77
CA ILE A 90 11.99 10.83 -3.89
C ILE A 90 11.36 11.70 -2.79
N ILE A 91 10.11 11.42 -2.42
CA ILE A 91 9.39 12.15 -1.37
C ILE A 91 9.97 11.83 0.01
N ILE A 92 10.27 10.56 0.25
CA ILE A 92 10.73 10.07 1.54
C ILE A 92 12.20 10.44 1.78
N PHE A 93 13.05 10.37 0.75
CA PHE A 93 14.49 10.56 0.88
C PHE A 93 14.85 11.93 1.47
N LYS A 94 14.16 12.99 1.03
CA LYS A 94 14.37 14.35 1.56
C LYS A 94 14.10 14.42 3.07
N GLN A 95 13.14 13.65 3.54
CA GLN A 95 12.73 13.70 4.95
C GLN A 95 13.53 12.77 5.87
N PHE A 96 14.06 11.66 5.36
CA PHE A 96 15.01 10.86 6.12
C PHE A 96 16.24 11.67 6.56
N LYS A 97 16.66 12.64 5.72
CA LYS A 97 17.76 13.56 6.07
C LYS A 97 17.40 14.56 7.18
N GLU A 98 16.13 14.93 7.28
CA GLU A 98 15.68 15.98 8.20
C GLU A 98 15.16 15.42 9.54
N THR A 99 14.89 14.11 9.63
CA THR A 99 14.24 13.51 10.80
C THR A 99 15.27 12.87 11.73
N LYS A 100 15.36 13.36 12.96
CA LYS A 100 16.12 12.69 14.03
C LYS A 100 15.33 11.47 14.51
N ILE A 101 16.03 10.35 14.68
CA ILE A 101 15.42 9.11 15.18
C ILE A 101 15.27 9.25 16.70
N ASP A 102 14.03 9.30 17.16
CA ASP A 102 13.70 9.31 18.59
C ASP A 102 12.85 8.08 18.93
N PHE A 103 13.47 7.14 19.61
CA PHE A 103 12.80 5.92 20.07
C PHE A 103 11.95 6.12 21.32
N SER A 104 12.12 7.25 22.05
CA SER A 104 11.36 7.53 23.27
C SER A 104 9.86 7.69 22.96
N LEU A 105 9.55 8.33 21.84
CA LEU A 105 8.18 8.49 21.34
C LEU A 105 7.52 7.15 21.05
N LEU A 106 8.29 6.14 20.67
CA LEU A 106 7.78 4.82 20.38
C LEU A 106 7.29 4.12 21.63
N LYS A 107 8.10 4.14 22.72
CA LYS A 107 7.76 3.50 24.00
C LYS A 107 6.41 3.98 24.52
N ASN A 108 6.15 5.29 24.44
CA ASN A 108 4.91 5.90 24.90
C ASN A 108 3.68 5.60 24.01
N ARG A 109 3.90 5.22 22.75
CA ARG A 109 2.82 4.96 21.77
C ARG A 109 2.68 3.51 21.37
N THR A 110 3.44 2.61 21.97
CA THR A 110 3.45 1.18 21.60
C THR A 110 2.06 0.55 21.66
N LYS A 111 1.29 0.81 22.71
CA LYS A 111 -0.08 0.29 22.85
C LYS A 111 -1.00 0.79 21.75
N PHE A 112 -0.92 2.07 21.41
CA PHE A 112 -1.70 2.66 20.32
C PHE A 112 -1.32 2.06 18.95
N ILE A 113 -0.01 1.92 18.70
CA ILE A 113 0.50 1.32 17.47
C ILE A 113 0.05 -0.14 17.36
N LEU A 114 0.15 -0.92 18.43
CA LEU A 114 -0.25 -2.32 18.44
C LEU A 114 -1.75 -2.49 18.18
N ASN A 115 -2.59 -1.70 18.84
CA ASN A 115 -4.03 -1.74 18.62
C ASN A 115 -4.39 -1.40 17.17
N ASN A 116 -3.82 -0.32 16.61
CA ASN A 116 -4.06 0.04 15.22
C ASN A 116 -3.55 -1.03 14.26
N TYR A 117 -2.41 -1.65 14.54
CA TYR A 117 -1.90 -2.75 13.74
C TYR A 117 -2.85 -3.95 13.74
N VAL A 118 -3.34 -4.36 14.91
CA VAL A 118 -4.31 -5.46 15.02
C VAL A 118 -5.59 -5.15 14.26
N VAL A 119 -6.14 -3.95 14.43
CA VAL A 119 -7.34 -3.52 13.68
C VAL A 119 -7.11 -3.56 12.18
N GLU A 120 -5.97 -3.04 11.71
CA GLU A 120 -5.65 -3.03 10.28
C GLU A 120 -5.48 -4.46 9.72
N VAL A 121 -4.79 -5.33 10.46
CA VAL A 121 -4.64 -6.76 10.09
C VAL A 121 -6.00 -7.44 10.01
N LEU A 122 -6.86 -7.28 11.00
CA LEU A 122 -8.19 -7.88 11.00
C LEU A 122 -9.05 -7.34 9.85
N THR A 123 -8.98 -6.05 9.57
CA THR A 123 -9.70 -5.43 8.45
C THR A 123 -9.23 -5.99 7.11
N LYS A 124 -7.92 -6.13 6.92
CA LYS A 124 -7.36 -6.72 5.70
C LYS A 124 -7.68 -8.20 5.57
N LEU A 125 -7.56 -8.96 6.65
CA LEU A 125 -7.97 -10.36 6.67
C LEU A 125 -9.44 -10.49 6.27
N ASN A 126 -10.34 -9.76 6.91
CA ASN A 126 -11.77 -9.81 6.59
C ASN A 126 -12.06 -9.47 5.12
N SER A 127 -11.39 -8.48 4.56
CA SER A 127 -11.58 -8.10 3.15
C SER A 127 -11.05 -9.15 2.15
N HIS A 128 -10.12 -10.00 2.56
CA HIS A 128 -9.52 -11.02 1.70
C HIS A 128 -9.99 -12.44 1.99
N LEU A 129 -10.57 -12.72 3.17
CA LEU A 129 -11.04 -14.05 3.57
C LEU A 129 -11.99 -14.65 2.52
N ASN A 130 -12.92 -13.87 2.01
CA ASN A 130 -13.85 -14.32 0.96
C ASN A 130 -13.11 -14.88 -0.26
N LYS A 131 -11.99 -14.28 -0.65
CA LYS A 131 -11.20 -14.74 -1.81
C LYS A 131 -10.51 -16.09 -1.52
N PHE A 132 -10.05 -16.28 -0.29
CA PHE A 132 -9.44 -17.55 0.11
C PHE A 132 -10.42 -18.72 0.11
N PHE A 133 -11.69 -18.47 0.44
CA PHE A 133 -12.72 -19.51 0.39
C PHE A 133 -13.30 -19.73 -1.00
N ILE A 134 -13.41 -18.70 -1.81
CA ILE A 134 -13.99 -18.80 -3.17
C ILE A 134 -13.14 -19.72 -4.05
N VAL A 135 -11.82 -19.61 -4.02
CA VAL A 135 -10.94 -20.38 -4.90
C VAL A 135 -11.10 -21.89 -4.74
N PRO A 136 -10.95 -22.46 -3.50
CA PRO A 136 -11.05 -23.91 -3.34
C PRO A 136 -12.48 -24.46 -3.50
N LEU A 137 -13.51 -23.62 -3.25
CA LEU A 137 -14.91 -24.05 -3.33
C LEU A 137 -15.55 -23.88 -4.71
N LEU A 138 -15.22 -22.80 -5.40
CA LEU A 138 -15.94 -22.35 -6.59
C LEU A 138 -15.02 -22.11 -7.81
N GLY A 139 -13.71 -22.18 -7.62
CA GLY A 139 -12.72 -22.03 -8.68
C GLY A 139 -12.37 -20.59 -9.06
N PHE A 140 -11.33 -20.46 -9.90
CA PHE A 140 -10.76 -19.16 -10.28
C PHE A 140 -11.69 -18.30 -11.16
N GLY A 141 -12.55 -18.91 -11.98
CA GLY A 141 -13.50 -18.17 -12.83
C GLY A 141 -14.49 -17.34 -12.00
N ILE A 142 -15.05 -17.96 -10.95
CA ILE A 142 -15.97 -17.25 -10.04
C ILE A 142 -15.23 -16.20 -9.23
N LEU A 143 -13.98 -16.47 -8.79
CA LEU A 143 -13.16 -15.45 -8.14
C LEU A 143 -12.93 -14.23 -9.04
N GLY A 144 -12.72 -14.44 -10.35
CA GLY A 144 -12.58 -13.35 -11.31
C GLY A 144 -13.83 -12.46 -11.36
N ASN A 145 -15.00 -13.05 -11.56
CA ASN A 145 -16.27 -12.34 -11.58
C ASN A 145 -16.57 -11.62 -10.25
N PHE A 146 -16.33 -12.27 -9.13
CA PHE A 146 -16.48 -11.67 -7.80
C PHE A 146 -15.53 -10.48 -7.60
N SER A 147 -14.29 -10.60 -8.06
CA SER A 147 -13.31 -9.52 -7.96
C SER A 147 -13.69 -8.31 -8.83
N LEU A 148 -14.27 -8.54 -10.01
CA LEU A 148 -14.81 -7.46 -10.86
C LEU A 148 -16.00 -6.78 -10.20
N ALA A 149 -16.95 -7.54 -9.65
CA ALA A 149 -18.08 -6.98 -8.91
C ALA A 149 -17.63 -6.12 -7.73
N LEU A 150 -16.63 -6.58 -6.96
CA LEU A 150 -16.05 -5.78 -5.87
C LEU A 150 -15.37 -4.50 -6.36
N GLN A 151 -14.76 -4.50 -7.55
CA GLN A 151 -14.17 -3.28 -8.10
C GLN A 151 -15.25 -2.24 -8.41
N VAL A 152 -16.39 -2.65 -8.96
CA VAL A 152 -17.54 -1.74 -9.19
C VAL A 152 -18.06 -1.16 -7.88
N VAL A 153 -18.23 -1.99 -6.85
CA VAL A 153 -18.62 -1.52 -5.51
C VAL A 153 -17.60 -0.53 -4.94
N ASN A 154 -16.31 -0.82 -5.10
CA ASN A 154 -15.24 0.05 -4.62
C ASN A 154 -15.24 1.41 -5.30
N ILE A 155 -15.64 1.52 -6.58
CA ILE A 155 -15.81 2.80 -7.25
C ILE A 155 -16.88 3.65 -6.53
N GLY A 156 -18.01 3.05 -6.13
CA GLY A 156 -19.02 3.73 -5.34
C GLY A 156 -18.52 4.19 -3.96
N LEU A 157 -17.64 3.40 -3.33
CA LEU A 157 -17.07 3.73 -2.02
C LEU A 157 -15.98 4.82 -2.07
N ILE A 158 -15.45 5.17 -3.25
CA ILE A 158 -14.43 6.22 -3.39
C ILE A 158 -14.92 7.56 -2.81
N PHE A 159 -16.18 7.92 -3.05
CA PHE A 159 -16.76 9.16 -2.53
C PHE A 159 -16.72 9.19 -1.00
N THR A 160 -17.10 8.10 -0.35
CA THR A 160 -17.06 7.98 1.11
C THR A 160 -15.62 8.09 1.63
N MET A 161 -14.67 7.44 0.96
CA MET A 161 -13.25 7.50 1.35
C MET A 161 -12.66 8.91 1.19
N ILE A 162 -13.08 9.65 0.15
CA ILE A 162 -12.64 11.04 -0.05
C ILE A 162 -13.11 11.90 1.13
N VAL A 163 -14.39 11.84 1.47
CA VAL A 163 -14.94 12.58 2.60
C VAL A 163 -14.17 12.24 3.88
N PHE A 164 -14.00 10.97 4.20
CA PHE A 164 -13.25 10.54 5.38
C PHE A 164 -11.81 11.09 5.43
N LYS A 165 -11.09 11.02 4.32
CA LYS A 165 -9.69 11.50 4.26
C LYS A 165 -9.55 13.01 4.44
N TYR A 166 -10.58 13.77 4.08
CA TYR A 166 -10.57 15.21 4.29
C TYR A 166 -11.09 15.61 5.68
N THR A 167 -12.10 14.92 6.22
CA THR A 167 -12.75 15.28 7.48
C THR A 167 -11.89 14.92 8.71
N ILE A 168 -11.31 13.72 8.75
CA ILE A 168 -10.51 13.26 9.89
C ILE A 168 -9.39 14.24 10.30
N PRO A 169 -8.55 14.78 9.38
CA PRO A 169 -7.51 15.71 9.76
C PRO A 169 -8.02 17.08 10.24
N TYR A 170 -9.26 17.42 9.93
CA TYR A 170 -9.88 18.68 10.40
C TYR A 170 -10.49 18.51 11.80
N ASP A 171 -11.20 17.41 12.04
CA ASP A 171 -11.86 17.15 13.33
C ASP A 171 -10.85 16.86 14.48
N SER A 172 -9.63 16.44 14.15
CA SER A 172 -8.58 16.23 15.15
C SER A 172 -7.96 17.50 15.72
N GLN A 173 -8.47 18.66 15.37
CA GLN A 173 -7.97 19.98 15.82
C GLN A 173 -8.95 20.74 16.73
N GLY A 174 -10.13 20.16 17.05
CA GLY A 174 -11.10 20.73 18.00
C GLY A 174 -10.77 20.49 19.45
#